data_37677cc2bfe432a6f6c1620a9d40faac
#
_entry.id   37677cc2bfe432a6f6c1620a9d40faac
#
_cell.length_a   1.000
_cell.length_b   1.000
_cell.length_c   1.000
_cell.angle_alpha   90.00
_cell.angle_beta   90.00
_cell.angle_gamma   90.00
#
_symmetry.space_group_name_H-M   'P 1'
#
loop_
_entity.id
_entity.type
_entity.pdbx_description
1 polymer ?
#
loop_
_entity_poly.entity_id
_entity_poly.type
_entity_poly.pdbx_seq_one_letter_code
_entity_poly.pdbx_strand_id
1 'polypeptide(L)'
;MDVISVNAGYFLGYSGKHIDYLKKPWKALLGSQEEQDNLRELADIIESEDPDHVLVQEVDGGSFRSKFDGQHRKIIENLKKGFDRSFDCKYRGTLFPRLPLFRFMGNLVLHSSGRVVNHRLGTGRKNLVQELRLKEVSIFSLHLATFSSTIRRKQLQELERIAKQRERFVLAGDLNLHKSEKEINRLENQLGQVVKSPGKTFPACDPSQKLDLVTASQDVRITDLHGLGNRFSDHIPIKFTLEFE
;
A
#
# COMPACT_ATOMS: atom_id res chain seq x y z
N MET A 1 -1.88 -1.22 -18.83
CA MET A 1 -2.35 -0.37 -17.72
C MET A 1 -1.32 -0.41 -16.61
N ASP A 2 -0.76 0.74 -16.27
CA ASP A 2 0.37 0.86 -15.36
C ASP A 2 -0.09 1.22 -13.94
N VAL A 3 0.45 0.53 -12.96
CA VAL A 3 0.08 0.70 -11.55
C VAL A 3 1.34 0.81 -10.70
N ILE A 4 1.33 1.80 -9.80
CA ILE A 4 2.34 1.90 -8.72
C ILE A 4 1.69 1.50 -7.41
N SER A 5 2.40 0.71 -6.60
CA SER A 5 2.04 0.43 -5.21
C SER A 5 3.19 0.76 -4.28
N VAL A 6 2.90 1.48 -3.20
CA VAL A 6 3.91 1.92 -2.23
C VAL A 6 3.37 1.99 -0.81
N ASN A 7 4.08 1.40 0.14
CA ASN A 7 3.91 1.75 1.54
C ASN A 7 4.75 3.01 1.82
N ALA A 8 4.09 4.14 2.07
CA ALA A 8 4.73 5.45 2.19
C ALA A 8 5.34 5.72 3.59
N GLY A 9 5.14 4.81 4.57
CA GLY A 9 5.67 4.98 5.93
C GLY A 9 5.29 6.33 6.54
N TYR A 10 4.11 6.88 6.19
CA TYR A 10 3.65 8.22 6.60
C TYR A 10 4.59 9.37 6.20
N PHE A 11 5.45 9.16 5.21
CA PHE A 11 6.45 10.14 4.74
C PHE A 11 7.40 10.60 5.85
N LEU A 12 7.71 9.71 6.80
CA LEU A 12 8.59 10.00 7.93
C LEU A 12 10.08 9.97 7.54
N GLY A 13 10.41 9.48 6.35
CA GLY A 13 11.79 9.38 5.88
C GLY A 13 12.65 8.45 6.74
N TYR A 14 12.08 7.34 7.22
CA TYR A 14 12.85 6.27 7.81
C TYR A 14 13.48 5.42 6.71
N SER A 15 14.72 5.01 6.93
CA SER A 15 15.43 4.11 6.00
C SER A 15 15.02 2.63 6.13
N GLY A 16 14.27 2.30 7.19
CA GLY A 16 13.91 0.94 7.59
C GLY A 16 14.95 0.25 8.47
N LYS A 17 16.07 0.89 8.80
CA LYS A 17 17.00 0.39 9.81
C LYS A 17 16.40 0.53 11.21
N HIS A 18 16.49 -0.52 12.03
CA HIS A 18 16.01 -0.47 13.41
C HIS A 18 16.54 0.73 14.20
N ILE A 19 17.76 1.14 13.91
CA ILE A 19 18.40 2.28 14.56
C ILE A 19 17.66 3.61 14.34
N ASP A 20 17.00 3.79 13.19
CA ASP A 20 16.26 5.02 12.88
C ASP A 20 15.03 5.16 13.77
N TYR A 21 14.30 4.07 13.99
CA TYR A 21 13.14 4.07 14.89
C TYR A 21 13.53 4.31 16.34
N LEU A 22 14.72 3.84 16.76
CA LEU A 22 15.24 4.05 18.11
C LEU A 22 15.81 5.46 18.30
N LYS A 23 16.52 5.99 17.30
CA LYS A 23 17.16 7.33 17.40
C LYS A 23 16.19 8.48 17.18
N LYS A 24 15.11 8.27 16.39
CA LYS A 24 14.16 9.33 16.03
C LYS A 24 12.70 8.93 16.31
N PRO A 25 12.37 8.39 17.51
CA PRO A 25 11.00 7.91 17.80
C PRO A 25 9.96 9.04 17.75
N TRP A 26 10.39 10.31 17.99
CA TRP A 26 9.53 11.48 17.91
C TRP A 26 8.95 11.73 16.51
N LYS A 27 9.63 11.31 15.41
CA LYS A 27 9.08 11.44 14.06
C LYS A 27 7.73 10.73 13.93
N ALA A 28 7.56 9.58 14.56
CA ALA A 28 6.30 8.84 14.56
C ALA A 28 5.15 9.62 15.23
N LEU A 29 5.46 10.51 16.18
CA LEU A 29 4.47 11.31 16.90
C LEU A 29 4.33 12.72 16.33
N LEU A 30 5.43 13.40 16.06
CA LEU A 30 5.46 14.82 15.70
C LEU A 30 5.61 15.07 14.19
N GLY A 31 5.80 14.00 13.41
CA GLY A 31 6.07 14.09 11.97
C GLY A 31 7.54 14.36 11.64
N SER A 32 7.84 14.51 10.36
CA SER A 32 9.16 14.81 9.84
C SER A 32 9.22 16.25 9.33
N GLN A 33 10.35 16.92 9.54
CA GLN A 33 10.62 18.22 8.89
C GLN A 33 10.79 18.06 7.37
N GLU A 34 11.18 16.86 6.94
CA GLU A 34 11.38 16.48 5.55
C GLU A 34 10.07 16.06 4.84
N GLU A 35 8.90 16.13 5.53
CA GLU A 35 7.62 15.64 4.99
C GLU A 35 7.30 16.21 3.61
N GLN A 36 7.49 17.50 3.41
CA GLN A 36 7.20 18.14 2.12
C GLN A 36 8.10 17.63 0.99
N ASP A 37 9.39 17.44 1.27
CA ASP A 37 10.33 16.91 0.28
C ASP A 37 10.03 15.45 -0.04
N ASN A 38 9.66 14.67 0.97
CA ASN A 38 9.24 13.28 0.82
C ASN A 38 7.95 13.15 -0.02
N LEU A 39 6.99 14.06 0.17
CA LEU A 39 5.76 14.10 -0.63
C LEU A 39 6.03 14.51 -2.07
N ARG A 40 6.95 15.47 -2.31
CA ARG A 40 7.39 15.85 -3.66
C ARG A 40 8.10 14.71 -4.37
N GLU A 41 8.98 13.98 -3.66
CA GLU A 41 9.67 12.83 -4.24
C GLU A 41 8.68 11.76 -4.75
N LEU A 42 7.61 11.46 -4.00
CA LEU A 42 6.56 10.57 -4.50
C LEU A 42 5.87 11.18 -5.73
N ALA A 43 5.56 12.47 -5.72
CA ALA A 43 4.94 13.14 -6.87
C ALA A 43 5.86 13.09 -8.10
N ASP A 44 7.16 13.33 -7.95
CA ASP A 44 8.16 13.25 -9.03
C ASP A 44 8.24 11.82 -9.62
N ILE A 45 8.18 10.79 -8.77
CA ILE A 45 8.10 9.40 -9.22
C ILE A 45 6.82 9.16 -10.04
N ILE A 46 5.66 9.62 -9.54
CA ILE A 46 4.38 9.47 -10.26
C ILE A 46 4.42 10.19 -11.61
N GLU A 47 4.96 11.41 -11.66
CA GLU A 47 5.07 12.19 -12.90
C GLU A 47 6.05 11.54 -13.91
N SER A 48 7.16 10.97 -13.42
CA SER A 48 8.17 10.34 -14.31
C SER A 48 7.71 8.99 -14.86
N GLU A 49 6.98 8.22 -14.06
CA GLU A 49 6.51 6.87 -14.40
C GLU A 49 5.15 6.86 -15.10
N ASP A 50 4.42 7.97 -15.06
CA ASP A 50 3.11 8.23 -15.67
C ASP A 50 2.09 7.06 -15.51
N PRO A 51 1.87 6.54 -14.29
CA PRO A 51 0.97 5.42 -14.08
C PRO A 51 -0.51 5.81 -14.30
N ASP A 52 -1.35 4.82 -14.60
CA ASP A 52 -2.81 4.98 -14.59
C ASP A 52 -3.39 5.08 -13.19
N HIS A 53 -2.79 4.33 -12.24
CA HIS A 53 -3.27 4.25 -10.86
C HIS A 53 -2.12 4.14 -9.86
N VAL A 54 -2.33 4.69 -8.63
CA VAL A 54 -1.35 4.61 -7.54
C VAL A 54 -2.03 4.14 -6.26
N LEU A 55 -1.50 3.09 -5.66
CA LEU A 55 -1.96 2.50 -4.40
C LEU A 55 -0.98 2.89 -3.29
N VAL A 56 -1.37 3.78 -2.39
CA VAL A 56 -0.49 4.29 -1.33
C VAL A 56 -0.97 3.81 0.04
N GLN A 57 -0.17 2.99 0.69
CA GLN A 57 -0.42 2.59 2.06
C GLN A 57 0.31 3.53 3.02
N GLU A 58 -0.15 3.59 4.26
CA GLU A 58 0.42 4.42 5.33
C GLU A 58 0.47 5.92 5.03
N VAL A 59 -0.70 6.51 4.84
CA VAL A 59 -0.91 7.95 4.64
C VAL A 59 -1.60 8.55 5.87
N ASP A 60 -1.20 9.74 6.28
CA ASP A 60 -1.86 10.50 7.34
C ASP A 60 -2.95 11.42 6.78
N GLY A 61 -4.15 11.27 7.28
CA GLY A 61 -5.33 12.02 6.84
C GLY A 61 -5.52 13.40 7.47
N GLY A 62 -4.55 13.89 8.26
CA GLY A 62 -4.62 15.20 8.91
C GLY A 62 -4.54 15.15 10.43
N SER A 63 -3.67 14.31 11.01
CA SER A 63 -3.35 14.35 12.43
C SER A 63 -2.45 15.57 12.75
N PHE A 64 -2.17 15.77 14.04
CA PHE A 64 -1.20 16.80 14.45
C PHE A 64 0.21 16.52 13.87
N ARG A 65 0.54 15.27 13.57
CA ARG A 65 1.79 14.86 12.92
C ARG A 65 1.97 15.47 11.54
N SER A 66 0.91 15.54 10.75
CA SER A 66 0.86 16.20 9.43
C SER A 66 0.37 17.65 9.51
N LYS A 67 0.45 18.28 10.71
CA LYS A 67 0.03 19.66 10.99
C LYS A 67 -1.44 19.93 10.65
N PHE A 68 -2.30 18.92 10.88
CA PHE A 68 -3.75 18.94 10.59
C PHE A 68 -4.09 19.08 9.10
N ASP A 69 -3.11 18.95 8.22
CA ASP A 69 -3.29 18.93 6.78
C ASP A 69 -2.99 17.55 6.23
N GLY A 70 -3.96 16.94 5.58
CA GLY A 70 -3.88 15.55 5.15
C GLY A 70 -2.86 15.33 4.03
N GLN A 71 -1.91 14.41 4.23
CA GLN A 71 -0.90 14.05 3.24
C GLN A 71 -1.52 13.68 1.88
N HIS A 72 -2.69 13.03 1.89
CA HIS A 72 -3.44 12.70 0.66
C HIS A 72 -3.87 13.93 -0.17
N ARG A 73 -4.01 15.12 0.44
CA ARG A 73 -4.26 16.37 -0.28
C ARG A 73 -2.97 16.93 -0.84
N LYS A 74 -1.95 17.01 0.00
CA LYS A 74 -0.62 17.51 -0.38
C LYS A 74 0.00 16.73 -1.54
N ILE A 75 -0.24 15.40 -1.62
CA ILE A 75 0.20 14.60 -2.78
C ILE A 75 -0.44 15.13 -4.06
N ILE A 76 -1.76 15.31 -4.09
CA ILE A 76 -2.48 15.83 -5.28
C ILE A 76 -2.00 17.23 -5.66
N GLU A 77 -1.75 18.10 -4.68
CA GLU A 77 -1.27 19.46 -4.92
C GLU A 77 0.13 19.51 -5.57
N ASN A 78 0.94 18.47 -5.40
CA ASN A 78 2.23 18.35 -6.04
C ASN A 78 2.18 17.67 -7.42
N LEU A 79 1.04 17.08 -7.84
CA LEU A 79 0.88 16.42 -9.13
C LEU A 79 0.37 17.37 -10.19
N LYS A 80 0.90 17.24 -11.40
CA LYS A 80 0.39 17.90 -12.61
C LYS A 80 -0.72 17.10 -13.27
N LYS A 81 -0.56 15.76 -13.27
CA LYS A 81 -1.56 14.81 -13.77
C LYS A 81 -2.78 14.82 -12.86
N GLY A 82 -3.95 14.97 -13.44
CA GLY A 82 -5.22 14.90 -12.72
C GLY A 82 -5.55 13.46 -12.32
N PHE A 83 -5.63 13.21 -11.02
CA PHE A 83 -6.15 11.96 -10.45
C PHE A 83 -7.37 12.25 -9.59
N ASP A 84 -8.35 11.36 -9.65
CA ASP A 84 -9.32 11.22 -8.57
C ASP A 84 -8.63 10.55 -7.38
N ARG A 85 -9.09 10.88 -6.16
CA ARG A 85 -8.52 10.33 -4.94
C ARG A 85 -9.55 9.69 -4.04
N SER A 86 -9.19 8.58 -3.45
CA SER A 86 -9.98 7.92 -2.42
C SER A 86 -9.11 7.59 -1.22
N PHE A 87 -9.29 8.34 -0.13
CA PHE A 87 -8.61 8.11 1.14
C PHE A 87 -9.58 7.54 2.17
N ASP A 88 -9.16 6.52 2.95
CA ASP A 88 -9.89 6.05 4.11
C ASP A 88 -8.97 5.58 5.24
N CYS A 89 -9.46 5.71 6.49
CA CYS A 89 -8.69 5.38 7.69
C CYS A 89 -8.72 3.89 7.96
N LYS A 90 -7.54 3.29 8.17
CA LYS A 90 -7.36 1.83 8.29
C LYS A 90 -7.82 1.22 9.60
N TYR A 91 -8.09 2.04 10.63
CA TYR A 91 -8.47 1.55 11.96
C TYR A 91 -9.96 1.78 12.30
N ARG A 92 -10.80 2.18 11.35
CA ARG A 92 -12.25 2.33 11.59
C ARG A 92 -12.87 1.03 12.09
N GLY A 93 -13.82 1.13 13.04
CA GLY A 93 -14.47 -0.03 13.65
C GLY A 93 -13.64 -0.73 14.73
N THR A 94 -12.48 -0.16 15.12
CA THR A 94 -11.66 -0.63 16.23
C THR A 94 -11.66 0.40 17.38
N LEU A 95 -11.01 0.08 18.52
CA LEU A 95 -10.84 1.03 19.63
C LEU A 95 -9.75 2.08 19.36
N PHE A 96 -8.90 1.88 18.33
CA PHE A 96 -7.77 2.74 18.01
C PHE A 96 -8.13 4.18 17.62
N PRO A 97 -9.25 4.46 16.90
CA PRO A 97 -9.64 5.85 16.59
C PRO A 97 -9.91 6.73 17.82
N ARG A 98 -9.98 6.16 19.02
CA ARG A 98 -10.04 6.95 20.26
C ARG A 98 -8.72 7.66 20.58
N LEU A 99 -7.61 7.18 20.00
CA LEU A 99 -6.30 7.83 20.10
C LEU A 99 -6.12 8.79 18.90
N PRO A 100 -5.87 10.09 19.14
CA PRO A 100 -5.89 11.12 18.09
C PRO A 100 -5.04 10.79 16.86
N LEU A 101 -3.84 10.22 17.05
CA LEU A 101 -2.94 9.87 15.95
C LEU A 101 -3.51 8.77 15.05
N PHE A 102 -4.02 7.68 15.65
CA PHE A 102 -4.50 6.50 14.90
C PHE A 102 -5.79 6.77 14.12
N ARG A 103 -6.56 7.78 14.54
CA ARG A 103 -7.81 8.17 13.89
C ARG A 103 -7.60 8.58 12.43
N PHE A 104 -6.44 9.12 12.11
CA PHE A 104 -6.11 9.70 10.79
C PHE A 104 -5.20 8.82 9.95
N MET A 105 -4.71 7.70 10.49
CA MET A 105 -3.88 6.77 9.73
C MET A 105 -4.71 5.98 8.72
N GLY A 106 -4.33 6.02 7.44
CA GLY A 106 -5.11 5.43 6.37
C GLY A 106 -4.30 4.97 5.18
N ASN A 107 -5.03 4.65 4.11
CA ASN A 107 -4.50 4.34 2.80
C ASN A 107 -5.18 5.24 1.76
N LEU A 108 -4.52 5.42 0.63
CA LEU A 108 -4.96 6.28 -0.47
C LEU A 108 -4.90 5.50 -1.78
N VAL A 109 -5.90 5.66 -2.61
CA VAL A 109 -5.87 5.26 -4.02
C VAL A 109 -6.01 6.51 -4.87
N LEU A 110 -5.05 6.74 -5.77
CA LEU A 110 -5.13 7.70 -6.85
C LEU A 110 -5.50 6.96 -8.12
N HIS A 111 -6.48 7.45 -8.86
CA HIS A 111 -6.95 6.76 -10.05
C HIS A 111 -7.40 7.71 -11.14
N SER A 112 -7.13 7.36 -12.40
CA SER A 112 -7.57 8.13 -13.58
C SER A 112 -8.99 7.77 -14.01
N SER A 113 -9.51 6.63 -13.54
CA SER A 113 -10.84 6.11 -13.88
C SER A 113 -11.35 5.15 -12.82
N GLY A 114 -12.62 4.74 -12.94
CA GLY A 114 -13.24 3.76 -12.05
C GLY A 114 -13.78 4.37 -10.75
N ARG A 115 -14.01 3.50 -9.77
CA ARG A 115 -14.48 3.90 -8.42
C ARG A 115 -13.85 3.05 -7.35
N VAL A 116 -13.58 3.63 -6.18
CA VAL A 116 -13.04 2.91 -5.04
C VAL A 116 -14.15 2.46 -4.09
N VAL A 117 -14.09 1.20 -3.68
CA VAL A 117 -14.95 0.60 -2.64
C VAL A 117 -14.07 0.16 -1.47
N ASN A 118 -14.42 0.60 -0.28
CA ASN A 118 -13.70 0.26 0.93
C ASN A 118 -14.30 -0.97 1.60
N HIS A 119 -13.52 -2.03 1.75
CA HIS A 119 -13.88 -3.24 2.49
C HIS A 119 -13.24 -3.22 3.87
N ARG A 120 -13.95 -3.78 4.85
CA ARG A 120 -13.45 -3.96 6.22
C ARG A 120 -13.37 -5.43 6.54
N LEU A 121 -12.13 -5.92 6.71
CA LEU A 121 -11.92 -7.28 7.15
C LEU A 121 -12.36 -7.43 8.61
N GLY A 122 -13.01 -8.54 8.94
CA GLY A 122 -13.49 -8.82 10.31
C GLY A 122 -12.35 -9.12 11.28
N THR A 123 -11.14 -9.36 10.76
CA THR A 123 -9.99 -9.80 11.56
C THR A 123 -8.84 -8.80 11.47
N GLY A 124 -8.27 -8.49 12.65
CA GLY A 124 -7.07 -7.64 12.75
C GLY A 124 -7.39 -6.16 12.90
N ARG A 125 -6.33 -5.38 13.21
CA ARG A 125 -6.43 -3.94 13.44
C ARG A 125 -6.28 -3.15 12.13
N LYS A 126 -5.35 -3.55 11.27
CA LYS A 126 -5.24 -3.06 9.90
C LYS A 126 -6.27 -3.83 9.06
N ASN A 127 -7.49 -3.33 8.97
CA ASN A 127 -8.61 -4.04 8.37
C ASN A 127 -9.14 -3.43 7.08
N LEU A 128 -8.57 -2.31 6.63
CA LEU A 128 -8.96 -1.66 5.39
C LEU A 128 -8.35 -2.35 4.19
N VAL A 129 -9.21 -2.70 3.24
CA VAL A 129 -8.85 -3.07 1.87
C VAL A 129 -9.59 -2.13 0.94
N GLN A 130 -8.87 -1.45 0.04
CA GLN A 130 -9.46 -0.57 -0.95
C GLN A 130 -9.51 -1.29 -2.29
N GLU A 131 -10.69 -1.46 -2.86
CA GLU A 131 -10.91 -2.04 -4.17
C GLU A 131 -11.18 -0.93 -5.19
N LEU A 132 -10.27 -0.72 -6.12
CA LEU A 132 -10.50 0.09 -7.31
C LEU A 132 -11.20 -0.79 -8.35
N ARG A 133 -12.48 -0.49 -8.61
CA ARG A 133 -13.29 -1.16 -9.63
C ARG A 133 -13.18 -0.43 -10.95
N LEU A 134 -12.57 -1.10 -11.89
CA LEU A 134 -12.50 -0.69 -13.29
C LEU A 134 -13.48 -1.54 -14.11
N LYS A 135 -13.58 -1.23 -15.40
CA LYS A 135 -14.45 -1.99 -16.31
C LYS A 135 -13.95 -3.42 -16.52
N GLU A 136 -12.63 -3.58 -16.67
CA GLU A 136 -11.98 -4.82 -17.02
C GLU A 136 -11.49 -5.62 -15.79
N VAL A 137 -11.22 -4.95 -14.67
CA VAL A 137 -10.57 -5.59 -13.50
C VAL A 137 -10.86 -4.85 -12.20
N SER A 138 -10.82 -5.55 -11.08
CA SER A 138 -10.80 -4.96 -9.73
C SER A 138 -9.39 -5.04 -9.14
N ILE A 139 -8.81 -3.91 -8.75
CA ILE A 139 -7.48 -3.83 -8.13
C ILE A 139 -7.65 -3.58 -6.63
N PHE A 140 -7.12 -4.48 -5.80
CA PHE A 140 -7.19 -4.40 -4.35
C PHE A 140 -5.86 -3.89 -3.78
N SER A 141 -5.90 -2.71 -3.14
CA SER A 141 -4.79 -2.16 -2.36
C SER A 141 -4.78 -2.76 -0.97
N LEU A 142 -3.68 -3.39 -0.60
CA LEU A 142 -3.53 -4.19 0.61
C LEU A 142 -2.48 -3.61 1.56
N HIS A 143 -2.78 -3.68 2.86
CA HIS A 143 -1.79 -3.54 3.92
C HIS A 143 -2.18 -4.45 5.08
N LEU A 144 -1.63 -5.67 5.09
CA LEU A 144 -2.02 -6.72 6.04
C LEU A 144 -1.30 -6.60 7.39
N ALA A 145 -1.72 -7.41 8.35
CA ALA A 145 -1.18 -7.41 9.71
C ALA A 145 0.32 -7.76 9.74
N THR A 146 1.13 -6.93 10.38
CA THR A 146 2.60 -7.06 10.41
C THR A 146 3.08 -8.18 11.33
N PHE A 147 2.58 -8.27 12.58
CA PHE A 147 3.19 -9.11 13.61
C PHE A 147 2.58 -10.50 13.78
N SER A 148 1.43 -10.80 13.19
CA SER A 148 0.72 -12.05 13.42
C SER A 148 0.37 -12.79 12.14
N SER A 149 1.06 -13.89 11.89
CA SER A 149 0.77 -14.79 10.76
C SER A 149 -0.64 -15.40 10.83
N THR A 150 -1.15 -15.64 12.06
CA THR A 150 -2.52 -16.13 12.25
C THR A 150 -3.56 -15.10 11.81
N ILE A 151 -3.35 -13.82 12.16
CA ILE A 151 -4.25 -12.73 11.73
C ILE A 151 -4.15 -12.54 10.22
N ARG A 152 -2.93 -12.48 9.64
CA ARG A 152 -2.74 -12.38 8.18
C ARG A 152 -3.45 -13.49 7.43
N ARG A 153 -3.32 -14.74 7.91
CA ARG A 153 -4.01 -15.89 7.29
C ARG A 153 -5.53 -15.71 7.25
N LYS A 154 -6.14 -15.24 8.33
CA LYS A 154 -7.58 -14.96 8.36
C LYS A 154 -7.95 -13.82 7.42
N GLN A 155 -7.14 -12.75 7.39
CA GLN A 155 -7.32 -11.63 6.47
C GLN A 155 -7.25 -12.08 5.00
N LEU A 156 -6.29 -12.94 4.66
CA LEU A 156 -6.16 -13.51 3.31
C LEU A 156 -7.36 -14.39 2.94
N GLN A 157 -7.90 -15.17 3.87
CA GLN A 157 -9.12 -15.97 3.63
C GLN A 157 -10.36 -15.10 3.37
N GLU A 158 -10.49 -14.00 4.13
CA GLU A 158 -11.58 -13.04 3.90
C GLU A 158 -11.42 -12.33 2.55
N LEU A 159 -10.19 -11.89 2.25
CA LEU A 159 -9.84 -11.22 0.99
C LEU A 159 -10.09 -12.11 -0.23
N GLU A 160 -9.71 -13.39 -0.16
CA GLU A 160 -10.00 -14.37 -1.21
C GLU A 160 -11.48 -14.43 -1.53
N ARG A 161 -12.34 -14.50 -0.49
CA ARG A 161 -13.79 -14.55 -0.69
C ARG A 161 -14.32 -13.30 -1.40
N ILE A 162 -13.73 -12.13 -1.10
CA ILE A 162 -14.11 -10.86 -1.75
C ILE A 162 -13.59 -10.83 -3.19
N ALA A 163 -12.33 -11.17 -3.40
CA ALA A 163 -11.69 -11.13 -4.72
C ALA A 163 -12.31 -12.11 -5.72
N LYS A 164 -12.61 -13.34 -5.29
CA LYS A 164 -13.27 -14.37 -6.11
C LYS A 164 -14.72 -14.04 -6.52
N GLN A 165 -15.30 -12.97 -6.00
CA GLN A 165 -16.57 -12.44 -6.52
C GLN A 165 -16.37 -11.56 -7.77
N ARG A 166 -15.14 -11.34 -8.18
CA ARG A 166 -14.78 -10.57 -9.37
C ARG A 166 -14.31 -11.52 -10.46
N GLU A 167 -14.71 -11.23 -11.68
CA GLU A 167 -14.27 -11.97 -12.87
C GLU A 167 -12.75 -11.87 -13.00
N ARG A 168 -12.23 -10.65 -12.95
CA ARG A 168 -10.79 -10.37 -12.95
C ARG A 168 -10.39 -9.55 -11.72
N PHE A 169 -9.31 -9.95 -11.08
CA PHE A 169 -8.80 -9.23 -9.91
C PHE A 169 -7.27 -9.18 -9.87
N VAL A 170 -6.77 -8.14 -9.22
CA VAL A 170 -5.37 -7.97 -8.84
C VAL A 170 -5.30 -7.65 -7.36
N LEU A 171 -4.41 -8.31 -6.64
CA LEU A 171 -4.08 -8.03 -5.23
C LEU A 171 -2.68 -7.46 -5.19
N ALA A 172 -2.51 -6.23 -4.69
CA ALA A 172 -1.21 -5.56 -4.64
C ALA A 172 -1.02 -4.77 -3.35
N GLY A 173 0.21 -4.69 -2.87
CA GLY A 173 0.57 -3.90 -1.70
C GLY A 173 1.50 -4.59 -0.71
N ASP A 174 1.55 -4.05 0.50
CA ASP A 174 2.31 -4.60 1.61
C ASP A 174 1.55 -5.76 2.28
N LEU A 175 1.86 -6.97 1.86
CA LEU A 175 1.23 -8.18 2.39
C LEU A 175 1.86 -8.65 3.70
N ASN A 176 3.00 -8.07 4.10
CA ASN A 176 3.72 -8.43 5.33
C ASN A 176 4.02 -9.93 5.48
N LEU A 177 4.26 -10.64 4.37
CA LEU A 177 4.59 -12.06 4.37
C LEU A 177 6.07 -12.26 4.73
N HIS A 178 6.37 -12.02 6.00
CA HIS A 178 7.73 -12.05 6.52
C HIS A 178 8.39 -13.43 6.36
N LYS A 179 9.55 -13.48 5.67
CA LYS A 179 10.56 -14.54 5.71
C LYS A 179 10.10 -15.96 5.37
N SER A 180 8.87 -16.18 4.94
CA SER A 180 8.36 -17.55 4.81
C SER A 180 7.82 -17.78 3.41
N GLU A 181 8.62 -18.43 2.58
CA GLU A 181 8.12 -19.08 1.35
C GLU A 181 6.83 -19.88 1.61
N LYS A 182 6.70 -20.44 2.84
CA LYS A 182 5.49 -21.14 3.27
C LYS A 182 4.24 -20.26 3.29
N GLU A 183 4.35 -18.99 3.63
CA GLU A 183 3.18 -18.07 3.59
C GLU A 183 2.84 -17.69 2.15
N ILE A 184 3.85 -17.47 1.30
CA ILE A 184 3.68 -17.20 -0.13
C ILE A 184 3.05 -18.43 -0.81
N ASN A 185 3.64 -19.62 -0.66
CA ASN A 185 3.13 -20.87 -1.24
C ASN A 185 1.70 -21.17 -0.76
N ARG A 186 1.37 -20.82 0.50
CA ARG A 186 0.00 -20.96 1.01
C ARG A 186 -0.95 -19.99 0.31
N LEU A 187 -0.54 -18.73 0.11
CA LEU A 187 -1.33 -17.74 -0.61
C LEU A 187 -1.55 -18.19 -2.07
N GLU A 188 -0.51 -18.67 -2.73
CA GLU A 188 -0.60 -19.21 -4.09
C GLU A 188 -1.59 -20.39 -4.17
N ASN A 189 -1.46 -21.35 -3.26
CA ASN A 189 -2.39 -22.49 -3.18
C ASN A 189 -3.83 -22.05 -2.88
N GLN A 190 -4.00 -21.05 -2.02
CA GLN A 190 -5.31 -20.53 -1.65
C GLN A 190 -5.99 -19.79 -2.80
N LEU A 191 -5.24 -18.97 -3.51
CA LEU A 191 -5.77 -18.22 -4.67
C LEU A 191 -5.80 -19.03 -5.96
N GLY A 192 -4.97 -20.07 -6.06
CA GLY A 192 -4.71 -20.78 -7.31
C GLY A 192 -3.90 -19.94 -8.30
N GLN A 193 -3.12 -18.98 -7.80
CA GLN A 193 -2.41 -17.96 -8.58
C GLN A 193 -0.99 -17.76 -8.08
N VAL A 194 -0.07 -17.46 -8.99
CA VAL A 194 1.33 -17.17 -8.67
C VAL A 194 1.43 -15.77 -8.05
N VAL A 195 2.16 -15.68 -6.93
CA VAL A 195 2.51 -14.41 -6.28
C VAL A 195 3.82 -13.89 -6.86
N LYS A 196 3.80 -12.71 -7.43
CA LYS A 196 4.97 -12.06 -8.03
C LYS A 196 5.56 -11.01 -7.08
N SER A 197 6.87 -10.89 -7.13
CA SER A 197 7.65 -9.89 -6.39
C SER A 197 8.71 -9.29 -7.31
N PRO A 198 8.99 -7.98 -7.23
CA PRO A 198 10.11 -7.36 -7.97
C PRO A 198 11.48 -7.70 -7.35
N GLY A 199 11.48 -8.47 -6.28
CA GLY A 199 12.63 -8.73 -5.43
C GLY A 199 12.36 -8.33 -3.99
N LYS A 200 13.42 -7.99 -3.26
CA LYS A 200 13.31 -7.51 -1.87
C LYS A 200 12.97 -6.02 -1.88
N THR A 201 12.00 -5.62 -1.04
CA THR A 201 11.48 -4.23 -1.00
C THR A 201 11.67 -3.54 0.35
N PHE A 202 12.02 -4.29 1.38
CA PHE A 202 12.20 -3.77 2.74
C PHE A 202 13.47 -4.34 3.41
N PRO A 203 14.21 -3.56 4.21
CA PRO A 203 14.15 -2.09 4.29
C PRO A 203 14.72 -1.44 3.01
N ALA A 204 14.21 -0.27 2.61
CA ALA A 204 14.59 0.35 1.33
C ALA A 204 16.10 0.62 1.18
N CYS A 205 16.79 0.94 2.29
CA CYS A 205 18.23 1.24 2.28
C CYS A 205 19.15 0.00 2.15
N ASP A 206 18.64 -1.21 2.49
CA ASP A 206 19.37 -2.48 2.39
C ASP A 206 18.35 -3.62 2.30
N PRO A 207 17.76 -3.83 1.12
CA PRO A 207 16.61 -4.71 0.95
C PRO A 207 16.91 -6.16 1.29
N SER A 208 16.18 -6.70 2.27
CA SER A 208 16.36 -8.08 2.76
C SER A 208 15.07 -8.90 2.77
N GLN A 209 13.89 -8.25 2.69
CA GLN A 209 12.57 -8.89 2.78
C GLN A 209 11.70 -8.54 1.57
N LYS A 210 10.88 -9.50 1.11
CA LYS A 210 9.87 -9.33 0.06
C LYS A 210 8.52 -9.09 0.74
N LEU A 211 8.15 -7.83 0.98
CA LEU A 211 6.90 -7.48 1.65
C LEU A 211 5.83 -6.98 0.68
N ASP A 212 6.26 -6.27 -0.37
CA ASP A 212 5.40 -5.69 -1.38
C ASP A 212 5.27 -6.67 -2.56
N LEU A 213 4.06 -7.18 -2.76
CA LEU A 213 3.78 -8.30 -3.63
C LEU A 213 2.57 -8.00 -4.51
N VAL A 214 2.50 -8.70 -5.65
CA VAL A 214 1.38 -8.61 -6.59
C VAL A 214 0.96 -10.03 -7.01
N THR A 215 -0.35 -10.28 -7.08
CA THR A 215 -0.92 -11.47 -7.70
C THR A 215 -2.22 -11.11 -8.44
N ALA A 216 -2.59 -11.86 -9.46
CA ALA A 216 -3.75 -11.56 -10.28
C ALA A 216 -4.50 -12.85 -10.68
N SER A 217 -5.78 -12.74 -11.05
CA SER A 217 -6.54 -13.83 -11.66
C SER A 217 -5.90 -14.28 -12.99
N GLN A 218 -6.24 -15.49 -13.47
CA GLN A 218 -5.60 -16.13 -14.63
C GLN A 218 -5.62 -15.28 -15.90
N ASP A 219 -6.73 -14.56 -16.12
CA ASP A 219 -6.94 -13.74 -17.31
C ASP A 219 -6.28 -12.34 -17.22
N VAL A 220 -5.46 -12.13 -16.18
CA VAL A 220 -4.70 -10.89 -15.99
C VAL A 220 -3.22 -11.20 -15.91
N ARG A 221 -2.48 -10.73 -16.90
CA ARG A 221 -1.04 -10.89 -16.96
C ARG A 221 -0.34 -9.70 -16.30
N ILE A 222 0.54 -9.99 -15.34
CA ILE A 222 1.41 -8.98 -14.74
C ILE A 222 2.73 -8.99 -15.48
N THR A 223 3.11 -7.85 -16.07
CA THR A 223 4.37 -7.63 -16.77
C THR A 223 5.10 -6.42 -16.18
N ASP A 224 6.34 -6.19 -16.58
CA ASP A 224 7.16 -5.04 -16.18
C ASP A 224 7.15 -4.77 -14.66
N LEU A 225 7.23 -5.83 -13.86
CA LEU A 225 7.23 -5.71 -12.40
C LEU A 225 8.64 -5.41 -11.89
N HIS A 226 8.86 -4.20 -11.37
CA HIS A 226 10.14 -3.77 -10.82
C HIS A 226 9.99 -2.78 -9.65
N GLY A 227 11.07 -2.59 -8.90
CA GLY A 227 11.15 -1.62 -7.81
C GLY A 227 11.62 -0.26 -8.30
N LEU A 228 11.06 0.81 -7.72
CA LEU A 228 11.44 2.20 -7.97
C LEU A 228 12.29 2.72 -6.82
N GLY A 229 13.39 3.44 -7.13
CA GLY A 229 14.24 4.04 -6.11
C GLY A 229 13.50 5.14 -5.33
N ASN A 230 13.69 5.18 -4.00
CA ASN A 230 13.12 6.26 -3.18
C ASN A 230 13.93 6.52 -1.90
N ARG A 231 13.67 7.66 -1.23
CA ARG A 231 14.26 8.06 0.06
C ARG A 231 13.19 8.41 1.10
N PHE A 232 11.93 8.55 0.69
CA PHE A 232 10.83 9.01 1.54
C PHE A 232 10.25 7.90 2.43
N SER A 233 10.45 6.63 2.07
CA SER A 233 9.90 5.48 2.76
C SER A 233 10.96 4.42 3.04
N ASP A 234 10.69 3.61 4.04
CA ASP A 234 11.41 2.38 4.38
C ASP A 234 11.04 1.19 3.47
N HIS A 235 10.04 1.35 2.59
CA HIS A 235 9.68 0.41 1.53
C HIS A 235 10.07 0.95 0.15
N ILE A 236 10.50 0.06 -0.73
CA ILE A 236 10.70 0.37 -2.16
C ILE A 236 9.33 0.34 -2.85
N PRO A 237 8.91 1.44 -3.52
CA PRO A 237 7.73 1.42 -4.37
C PRO A 237 7.89 0.39 -5.49
N ILE A 238 6.79 -0.22 -5.90
CA ILE A 238 6.79 -1.18 -7.01
C ILE A 238 5.91 -0.66 -8.15
N LYS A 239 6.38 -0.81 -9.38
CA LYS A 239 5.60 -0.57 -10.60
C LYS A 239 5.34 -1.90 -11.28
N PHE A 240 4.18 -2.05 -11.88
CA PHE A 240 3.81 -3.20 -12.69
C PHE A 240 2.77 -2.80 -13.75
N THR A 241 2.79 -3.53 -14.86
CA THR A 241 1.83 -3.38 -15.96
C THR A 241 0.84 -4.52 -15.95
N LEU A 242 -0.43 -4.22 -16.17
CA LEU A 242 -1.51 -5.19 -16.33
C LEU A 242 -1.91 -5.28 -17.79
N GLU A 243 -1.88 -6.50 -18.31
CA GLU A 243 -2.36 -6.88 -19.65
C GLU A 243 -3.55 -7.83 -19.49
N PHE A 244 -4.55 -7.70 -20.35
CA PHE A 244 -5.78 -8.47 -20.29
C PHE A 244 -5.88 -9.34 -21.55
N GLU A 245 -6.16 -10.63 -21.39
CA GLU A 245 -6.46 -11.57 -22.48
C GLU A 245 -7.95 -11.54 -22.85
#